data_5189423bcfb0f38e9e93a0b20251a71c
#
_entry.id   5189423bcfb0f38e9e93a0b20251a71c
#
_cell.length_a   1.000
_cell.length_b   1.000
_cell.length_c   1.000
_cell.angle_alpha   90.00
_cell.angle_beta   90.00
_cell.angle_gamma   90.00
#
_symmetry.space_group_name_H-M   'P 1'
#
loop_
_entity.id
_entity.type
_entity.pdbx_description
1 polymer ?
#
loop_
_entity_poly.entity_id
_entity_poly.type
_entity_poly.pdbx_seq_one_letter_code
_entity_poly.pdbx_strand_id
1 'polypeptide(L)'
;WIQRHNELTALTAAGVSRTRVITPIVAAAIAISLSTCLGRELIIPQLAKKLDRDPKNLGGEAGQELKPRFDNETGILMQGVYTFANEQRIQQPSFVLPETLDQYGKQLGAESAYYRPPEGDRPGGYLFKKVLRPSQLTEKPSLKLDGRAVVMTPHDAPWLQSDECFVISNINFDQLTGGRSWRQFSSTAQLIAGLSNPSLGLAGEYGADVRVAIHARVVQPLLDLTLLFLGLPLVLSGANRNVFVAIGLCGIVCTAFMMVVLGCQYLGEISLLEPALAAWAPLMIFVPVAVGLFDRIEY
;
A
#
# COMPACT_ATOMS: atom_id res chain seq x y z
N TRP A 1 14.28 31.00 -18.19
CA TRP A 1 14.81 32.35 -17.96
C TRP A 1 16.27 32.42 -18.39
N ILE A 2 17.14 31.53 -17.89
CA ILE A 2 18.59 31.44 -18.18
C ILE A 2 18.88 31.33 -19.68
N GLN A 3 18.14 30.55 -20.45
CA GLN A 3 18.29 30.41 -21.90
C GLN A 3 17.80 31.66 -22.67
N ARG A 4 16.69 32.25 -22.23
CA ARG A 4 16.09 33.40 -22.92
C ARG A 4 17.00 34.65 -22.90
N HIS A 5 17.91 34.74 -21.91
CA HIS A 5 18.83 35.86 -21.76
C HIS A 5 20.28 35.50 -22.13
N ASN A 6 20.50 34.35 -22.80
CA ASN A 6 21.84 33.87 -23.18
C ASN A 6 22.83 33.72 -22.00
N GLU A 7 22.31 33.64 -20.76
CA GLU A 7 23.16 33.54 -19.56
C GLU A 7 23.98 32.25 -19.53
N LEU A 8 23.39 31.14 -20.05
CA LEU A 8 24.14 29.88 -20.17
C LEU A 8 25.34 30.02 -21.09
N THR A 9 25.17 30.73 -22.22
CA THR A 9 26.25 31.00 -23.18
C THR A 9 27.32 31.91 -22.56
N ALA A 10 26.90 32.92 -21.80
CA ALA A 10 27.81 33.79 -21.07
C ALA A 10 28.61 33.04 -19.98
N LEU A 11 27.96 32.14 -19.22
CA LEU A 11 28.62 31.32 -18.21
C LEU A 11 29.61 30.32 -18.83
N THR A 12 29.25 29.70 -19.95
CA THR A 12 30.17 28.76 -20.64
C THR A 12 31.34 29.55 -21.29
N ALA A 13 31.09 30.74 -21.82
CA ALA A 13 32.17 31.65 -22.32
C ALA A 13 33.10 32.11 -21.20
N ALA A 14 32.60 32.26 -19.98
CA ALA A 14 33.41 32.57 -18.78
C ALA A 14 34.13 31.32 -18.19
N GLY A 15 34.10 30.16 -18.88
CA GLY A 15 34.80 28.96 -18.48
C GLY A 15 34.06 28.11 -17.42
N VAL A 16 32.80 28.41 -17.10
CA VAL A 16 32.00 27.57 -16.17
C VAL A 16 31.49 26.33 -16.92
N SER A 17 31.84 25.14 -16.42
CA SER A 17 31.39 23.90 -17.02
C SER A 17 29.88 23.74 -16.89
N ARG A 18 29.22 23.17 -17.92
CA ARG A 18 27.78 22.86 -17.89
C ARG A 18 27.39 21.98 -16.72
N THR A 19 28.27 21.04 -16.34
CA THR A 19 28.06 20.17 -15.15
C THR A 19 27.92 20.97 -13.87
N ARG A 20 28.68 22.04 -13.67
CA ARG A 20 28.59 22.92 -12.48
C ARG A 20 27.22 23.65 -12.41
N VAL A 21 26.60 23.94 -13.53
CA VAL A 21 25.26 24.55 -13.60
C VAL A 21 24.16 23.50 -13.31
N ILE A 22 24.39 22.26 -13.74
CA ILE A 22 23.42 21.15 -13.56
C ILE A 22 23.44 20.59 -12.12
N THR A 23 24.59 20.56 -11.47
CA THR A 23 24.77 19.97 -10.13
C THR A 23 23.74 20.45 -9.09
N PRO A 24 23.45 21.75 -8.94
CA PRO A 24 22.44 22.20 -7.96
C PRO A 24 21.02 21.73 -8.31
N ILE A 25 20.68 21.59 -9.60
CA ILE A 25 19.38 21.09 -10.06
C ILE A 25 19.23 19.62 -9.69
N VAL A 26 20.27 18.81 -9.95
CA VAL A 26 20.30 17.40 -9.59
C VAL A 26 20.25 17.23 -8.08
N ALA A 27 21.01 18.01 -7.31
CA ALA A 27 20.99 17.97 -5.85
C ALA A 27 19.60 18.31 -5.28
N ALA A 28 18.95 19.34 -5.82
CA ALA A 28 17.59 19.69 -5.44
C ALA A 28 16.59 18.57 -5.78
N ALA A 29 16.70 17.95 -6.96
CA ALA A 29 15.84 16.84 -7.37
C ALA A 29 16.02 15.62 -6.44
N ILE A 30 17.25 15.27 -6.08
CA ILE A 30 17.54 14.20 -5.13
C ILE A 30 16.92 14.52 -3.76
N ALA A 31 17.07 15.76 -3.27
CA ALA A 31 16.50 16.18 -1.99
C ALA A 31 14.96 16.08 -1.98
N ILE A 32 14.32 16.51 -3.08
CA ILE A 32 12.86 16.42 -3.24
C ILE A 32 12.41 14.94 -3.31
N SER A 33 13.08 14.12 -4.11
CA SER A 33 12.75 12.70 -4.25
C SER A 33 12.90 11.94 -2.91
N LEU A 34 13.97 12.18 -2.16
CA LEU A 34 14.15 11.64 -0.82
C LEU A 34 13.09 12.13 0.17
N SER A 35 12.74 13.42 0.12
CA SER A 35 11.69 14.00 0.97
C SER A 35 10.32 13.36 0.67
N THR A 36 10.01 13.11 -0.59
CA THR A 36 8.79 12.44 -1.02
C THR A 36 8.76 10.99 -0.52
N CYS A 37 9.88 10.27 -0.62
CA CYS A 37 10.02 8.91 -0.11
C CYS A 37 9.80 8.86 1.40
N LEU A 38 10.46 9.73 2.17
CA LEU A 38 10.29 9.84 3.61
C LEU A 38 8.84 10.22 4.00
N GLY A 39 8.24 11.16 3.29
CA GLY A 39 6.84 11.54 3.49
C GLY A 39 5.89 10.36 3.30
N ARG A 40 6.13 9.54 2.28
CA ARG A 40 5.33 8.34 1.99
C ARG A 40 5.49 7.27 3.07
N GLU A 41 6.68 7.09 3.63
CA GLU A 41 6.93 6.07 4.65
C GLU A 41 6.52 6.50 6.06
N LEU A 42 6.63 7.78 6.41
CA LEU A 42 6.41 8.27 7.77
C LEU A 42 5.08 9.02 7.92
N ILE A 43 4.78 9.93 7.00
CA ILE A 43 3.63 10.86 7.14
C ILE A 43 2.34 10.18 6.68
N ILE A 44 2.34 9.56 5.50
CA ILE A 44 1.12 8.97 4.93
C ILE A 44 0.52 7.89 5.83
N PRO A 45 1.27 6.92 6.40
CA PRO A 45 0.70 5.90 7.28
C PRO A 45 0.08 6.46 8.56
N GLN A 46 0.65 7.55 9.11
CA GLN A 46 0.08 8.22 10.29
C GLN A 46 -1.24 8.92 9.97
N LEU A 47 -1.36 9.45 8.77
CA LEU A 47 -2.58 10.11 8.28
C LEU A 47 -3.56 9.15 7.62
N ALA A 48 -3.17 7.89 7.37
CA ALA A 48 -3.97 6.89 6.66
C ALA A 48 -5.39 6.76 7.23
N LYS A 49 -5.52 6.72 8.56
CA LYS A 49 -6.82 6.65 9.25
C LYS A 49 -7.73 7.84 8.96
N LYS A 50 -7.16 9.01 8.64
CA LYS A 50 -7.91 10.21 8.27
C LYS A 50 -8.18 10.28 6.76
N LEU A 51 -7.22 9.80 5.95
CA LEU A 51 -7.31 9.82 4.49
C LEU A 51 -8.28 8.77 3.94
N ASP A 52 -8.41 7.64 4.63
CA ASP A 52 -9.32 6.54 4.25
C ASP A 52 -10.78 6.81 4.63
N ARG A 53 -11.05 7.90 5.35
CA ARG A 53 -12.41 8.31 5.75
C ARG A 53 -13.12 9.01 4.60
N ASP A 54 -14.39 8.67 4.44
CA ASP A 54 -15.26 9.42 3.54
C ASP A 54 -15.24 10.92 3.93
N PRO A 55 -15.07 11.86 2.99
CA PRO A 55 -15.11 13.30 3.26
C PRO A 55 -16.33 13.76 4.06
N LYS A 56 -17.44 13.01 3.97
CA LYS A 56 -18.66 13.27 4.75
C LYS A 56 -18.59 12.77 6.20
N ASN A 57 -17.56 11.97 6.55
CA ASN A 57 -17.43 11.31 7.85
C ASN A 57 -16.03 11.46 8.45
N LEU A 58 -15.48 12.64 8.42
CA LEU A 58 -14.16 12.95 8.99
C LEU A 58 -14.07 12.65 10.50
N GLY A 59 -15.19 12.69 11.21
CA GLY A 59 -15.30 12.35 12.64
C GLY A 59 -15.16 10.86 12.94
N GLY A 60 -15.39 9.96 11.96
CA GLY A 60 -15.35 8.51 12.15
C GLY A 60 -16.51 7.94 12.98
N GLU A 61 -17.57 8.75 13.18
CA GLU A 61 -18.77 8.36 13.93
C GLU A 61 -19.80 7.64 13.05
N ALA A 62 -19.81 7.91 11.74
CA ALA A 62 -20.69 7.18 10.84
C ALA A 62 -20.10 5.81 10.49
N GLY A 63 -20.93 4.80 10.57
CA GLY A 63 -20.56 3.43 10.22
C GLY A 63 -20.18 3.32 8.74
N GLN A 64 -19.05 2.66 8.45
CA GLN A 64 -18.62 2.31 7.11
C GLN A 64 -19.03 0.86 6.82
N GLU A 65 -19.61 0.59 5.65
CA GLU A 65 -20.01 -0.75 5.26
C GLU A 65 -18.81 -1.70 5.22
N LEU A 66 -18.90 -2.84 5.88
CA LEU A 66 -17.86 -3.85 5.89
C LEU A 66 -17.98 -4.73 4.64
N LYS A 67 -16.99 -4.68 3.78
CA LYS A 67 -16.87 -5.63 2.68
C LYS A 67 -16.41 -6.99 3.22
N PRO A 68 -17.06 -8.09 2.79
CA PRO A 68 -16.66 -9.43 3.21
C PRO A 68 -15.18 -9.70 2.96
N ARG A 69 -14.50 -10.27 3.97
CA ARG A 69 -13.07 -10.61 3.91
C ARG A 69 -12.86 -12.04 4.36
N PHE A 70 -12.10 -12.79 3.56
CA PHE A 70 -11.76 -14.16 3.86
C PHE A 70 -10.41 -14.22 4.60
N ASP A 71 -10.39 -14.91 5.74
CA ASP A 71 -9.18 -15.25 6.46
C ASP A 71 -8.67 -16.60 5.93
N ASN A 72 -7.58 -16.57 5.19
CA ASN A 72 -7.06 -17.77 4.52
C ASN A 72 -6.43 -18.77 5.47
N GLU A 73 -5.99 -18.35 6.66
CA GLU A 73 -5.39 -19.23 7.66
C GLU A 73 -6.45 -20.03 8.40
N THR A 74 -7.56 -19.38 8.77
CA THR A 74 -8.63 -20.01 9.54
C THR A 74 -9.79 -20.51 8.69
N GLY A 75 -9.86 -20.08 7.42
CA GLY A 75 -10.98 -20.38 6.53
C GLY A 75 -12.26 -19.61 6.87
N ILE A 76 -12.20 -18.63 7.77
CA ILE A 76 -13.37 -17.86 8.23
C ILE A 76 -13.65 -16.71 7.27
N LEU A 77 -14.90 -16.59 6.80
CA LEU A 77 -15.34 -15.42 6.06
C LEU A 77 -15.89 -14.38 7.04
N MET A 78 -15.16 -13.28 7.18
CA MET A 78 -15.50 -12.18 8.07
C MET A 78 -16.48 -11.24 7.38
N GLN A 79 -17.64 -11.04 7.99
CA GLN A 79 -18.71 -10.17 7.49
C GLN A 79 -19.30 -9.37 8.65
N GLY A 80 -19.96 -8.26 8.33
CA GLY A 80 -20.68 -7.41 9.28
C GLY A 80 -21.41 -6.31 8.52
N VAL A 81 -22.27 -5.56 9.20
CA VAL A 81 -23.04 -4.51 8.55
C VAL A 81 -22.21 -3.22 8.48
N TYR A 82 -21.76 -2.74 9.63
CA TYR A 82 -20.99 -1.50 9.71
C TYR A 82 -19.75 -1.66 10.58
N THR A 83 -18.73 -0.86 10.28
CA THR A 83 -17.51 -0.75 11.08
C THR A 83 -17.33 0.68 11.57
N PHE A 84 -16.86 0.83 12.80
CA PHE A 84 -16.59 2.09 13.45
C PHE A 84 -15.09 2.15 13.80
N ALA A 85 -14.35 2.99 13.08
CA ALA A 85 -12.90 3.05 13.17
C ALA A 85 -12.39 3.54 14.53
N ASN A 86 -13.10 4.47 15.18
CA ASN A 86 -12.70 5.02 16.47
C ASN A 86 -12.70 3.97 17.60
N GLU A 87 -13.66 3.05 17.56
CA GLU A 87 -13.83 1.99 18.57
C GLU A 87 -13.23 0.67 18.12
N GLN A 88 -12.75 0.58 16.86
CA GLN A 88 -12.35 -0.67 16.20
C GLN A 88 -13.44 -1.73 16.33
N ARG A 89 -14.69 -1.32 16.12
CA ARG A 89 -15.89 -2.13 16.33
C ARG A 89 -16.56 -2.49 15.00
N ILE A 90 -17.02 -3.72 14.93
CA ILE A 90 -17.92 -4.21 13.88
C ILE A 90 -19.31 -4.33 14.49
N GLN A 91 -20.30 -3.74 13.85
CA GLN A 91 -21.70 -3.86 14.21
C GLN A 91 -22.33 -5.04 13.46
N GLN A 92 -23.09 -5.85 14.20
CA GLN A 92 -23.72 -7.07 13.71
C GLN A 92 -22.73 -7.95 12.91
N PRO A 93 -21.59 -8.35 13.54
CA PRO A 93 -20.66 -9.26 12.92
C PRO A 93 -21.36 -10.58 12.62
N SER A 94 -21.06 -11.14 11.46
CA SER A 94 -21.59 -12.42 11.00
C SER A 94 -20.47 -13.17 10.31
N PHE A 95 -19.71 -13.93 11.08
CA PHE A 95 -18.58 -14.69 10.55
C PHE A 95 -19.06 -16.09 10.13
N VAL A 96 -18.75 -16.45 8.88
CA VAL A 96 -19.09 -17.78 8.36
C VAL A 96 -17.92 -18.70 8.61
N LEU A 97 -18.18 -19.78 9.35
CA LEU A 97 -17.20 -20.81 9.71
C LEU A 97 -17.04 -21.82 8.57
N PRO A 98 -15.83 -22.34 8.31
CA PRO A 98 -15.60 -23.43 7.38
C PRO A 98 -16.22 -24.74 7.90
N GLU A 99 -16.42 -25.72 7.03
CA GLU A 99 -17.00 -27.03 7.38
C GLU A 99 -16.20 -27.78 8.47
N THR A 100 -14.90 -27.49 8.57
CA THR A 100 -14.03 -28.05 9.63
C THR A 100 -14.32 -27.51 11.02
N LEU A 101 -15.01 -26.36 11.13
CA LEU A 101 -15.34 -25.66 12.37
C LEU A 101 -16.86 -25.54 12.60
N ASP A 102 -17.67 -26.31 11.90
CA ASP A 102 -19.14 -26.18 11.89
C ASP A 102 -19.84 -26.79 13.14
N GLN A 103 -19.08 -27.24 14.15
CA GLN A 103 -19.60 -27.77 15.41
C GLN A 103 -20.59 -26.83 16.12
N TYR A 104 -20.51 -25.52 15.84
CA TYR A 104 -21.42 -24.50 16.36
C TYR A 104 -22.50 -24.08 15.35
N GLY A 105 -22.52 -24.68 14.16
CA GLY A 105 -23.27 -24.24 12.99
C GLY A 105 -22.38 -23.33 12.12
N LYS A 106 -22.82 -23.09 10.89
CA LYS A 106 -22.04 -22.39 9.86
C LYS A 106 -21.78 -20.91 10.13
N GLN A 107 -22.40 -20.32 11.17
CA GLN A 107 -22.40 -18.86 11.34
C GLN A 107 -22.23 -18.48 12.80
N LEU A 108 -21.23 -17.64 13.07
CA LEU A 108 -21.02 -16.99 14.35
C LEU A 108 -21.50 -15.54 14.24
N GLY A 109 -22.53 -15.17 14.99
CA GLY A 109 -23.13 -13.84 14.96
C GLY A 109 -23.29 -13.25 16.35
N ALA A 110 -23.07 -11.92 16.45
CA ALA A 110 -23.23 -11.16 17.68
C ALA A 110 -23.79 -9.74 17.40
N GLU A 111 -24.11 -9.01 18.46
CA GLU A 111 -24.50 -7.61 18.34
C GLU A 111 -23.30 -6.73 17.93
N SER A 112 -22.11 -6.99 18.50
CA SER A 112 -20.89 -6.27 18.20
C SER A 112 -19.64 -7.13 18.33
N ALA A 113 -18.58 -6.80 17.59
CA ALA A 113 -17.24 -7.36 17.75
C ALA A 113 -16.21 -6.23 17.83
N TYR A 114 -15.26 -6.37 18.74
CA TYR A 114 -14.19 -5.39 18.98
C TYR A 114 -12.85 -6.03 18.65
N TYR A 115 -12.05 -5.36 17.82
CA TYR A 115 -10.69 -5.80 17.58
C TYR A 115 -9.82 -5.62 18.82
N ARG A 116 -9.04 -6.64 19.14
CA ARG A 116 -8.04 -6.64 20.20
C ARG A 116 -6.69 -7.03 19.61
N PRO A 117 -5.68 -6.15 19.71
CA PRO A 117 -4.33 -6.49 19.26
C PRO A 117 -3.75 -7.62 20.12
N PRO A 118 -2.73 -8.34 19.63
CA PRO A 118 -2.02 -9.32 20.45
C PRO A 118 -1.38 -8.64 21.66
N GLU A 119 -1.51 -9.25 22.84
CA GLU A 119 -0.99 -8.70 24.10
C GLU A 119 -0.47 -9.85 24.99
N GLY A 120 0.84 -9.92 25.20
CA GLY A 120 1.50 -11.01 25.91
C GLY A 120 1.20 -12.37 25.26
N ASP A 121 0.65 -13.30 26.02
CA ASP A 121 0.27 -14.65 25.53
C ASP A 121 -1.08 -14.68 24.80
N ARG A 122 -1.85 -13.59 24.83
CA ARG A 122 -3.13 -13.51 24.14
C ARG A 122 -2.92 -13.18 22.67
N PRO A 123 -3.33 -14.07 21.74
CA PRO A 123 -3.30 -13.77 20.31
C PRO A 123 -4.22 -12.61 19.96
N GLY A 124 -3.93 -11.93 18.83
CA GLY A 124 -4.82 -10.93 18.26
C GLY A 124 -6.12 -11.53 17.77
N GLY A 125 -7.18 -10.74 17.72
CA GLY A 125 -8.46 -11.21 17.22
C GLY A 125 -9.62 -10.28 17.52
N TYR A 126 -10.82 -10.84 17.44
CA TYR A 126 -12.08 -10.12 17.57
C TYR A 126 -12.88 -10.63 18.78
N LEU A 127 -13.10 -9.75 19.74
CA LEU A 127 -13.96 -10.03 20.90
C LEU A 127 -15.41 -9.77 20.52
N PHE A 128 -16.19 -10.82 20.37
CA PHE A 128 -17.63 -10.79 20.14
C PHE A 128 -18.34 -10.55 21.46
N LYS A 129 -19.27 -9.62 21.47
CA LYS A 129 -20.12 -9.32 22.63
C LYS A 129 -21.58 -9.53 22.29
N LYS A 130 -22.33 -10.09 23.24
CA LYS A 130 -23.73 -10.46 23.06
C LYS A 130 -23.89 -11.40 21.86
N VAL A 131 -23.29 -12.56 21.96
CA VAL A 131 -23.35 -13.58 20.92
C VAL A 131 -24.78 -14.08 20.77
N LEU A 132 -25.30 -13.96 19.54
CA LEU A 132 -26.67 -14.40 19.19
C LEU A 132 -26.69 -15.81 18.62
N ARG A 133 -25.59 -16.18 17.95
CA ARG A 133 -25.38 -17.51 17.35
C ARG A 133 -23.93 -17.93 17.58
N PRO A 134 -23.69 -19.12 18.10
CA PRO A 134 -24.63 -20.13 18.58
C PRO A 134 -25.29 -19.75 19.92
N SER A 135 -26.41 -20.38 20.24
CA SER A 135 -27.01 -20.34 21.58
C SER A 135 -26.20 -21.22 22.56
N GLN A 136 -26.24 -20.88 23.86
CA GLN A 136 -25.59 -21.65 24.94
C GLN A 136 -24.08 -21.81 24.77
N LEU A 137 -23.40 -20.66 24.59
CA LEU A 137 -21.96 -20.59 24.33
C LEU A 137 -21.11 -21.15 25.50
N THR A 138 -21.61 -21.06 26.74
CA THR A 138 -20.93 -21.53 27.95
C THR A 138 -20.77 -23.05 28.02
N GLU A 139 -21.62 -23.80 27.34
CA GLU A 139 -21.57 -25.25 27.31
C GLU A 139 -20.71 -25.79 26.17
N LYS A 140 -20.28 -24.92 25.26
CA LYS A 140 -19.57 -25.32 24.04
C LYS A 140 -18.07 -25.17 24.21
N PRO A 141 -17.26 -26.22 23.91
CA PRO A 141 -15.81 -26.14 23.97
C PRO A 141 -15.28 -25.24 22.87
N SER A 142 -14.11 -24.66 23.06
CA SER A 142 -13.43 -23.82 22.04
C SER A 142 -13.15 -24.59 20.74
N LEU A 143 -13.38 -23.94 19.59
CA LEU A 143 -13.09 -24.54 18.29
C LEU A 143 -11.60 -24.48 17.99
N LYS A 144 -11.06 -25.61 17.57
CA LYS A 144 -9.64 -25.75 17.23
C LYS A 144 -9.48 -26.21 15.79
N LEU A 145 -8.53 -25.60 15.08
CA LEU A 145 -8.07 -26.02 13.76
C LEU A 145 -6.61 -26.45 13.89
N ASP A 146 -6.28 -27.67 13.49
CA ASP A 146 -4.94 -28.25 13.60
C ASP A 146 -4.30 -28.12 15.00
N GLY A 147 -5.12 -28.27 16.05
CA GLY A 147 -4.70 -28.17 17.44
C GLY A 147 -4.56 -26.74 17.99
N ARG A 148 -4.72 -25.71 17.16
CA ARG A 148 -4.71 -24.29 17.57
C ARG A 148 -6.14 -23.81 17.79
N ALA A 149 -6.37 -23.08 18.90
CA ALA A 149 -7.65 -22.45 19.13
C ALA A 149 -7.90 -21.39 18.08
N VAL A 150 -9.10 -21.40 17.47
CA VAL A 150 -9.54 -20.41 16.49
C VAL A 150 -10.70 -19.59 17.05
N VAL A 151 -11.65 -20.24 17.73
CA VAL A 151 -12.73 -19.56 18.45
C VAL A 151 -12.67 -20.00 19.91
N MET A 152 -12.40 -19.06 20.81
CA MET A 152 -12.36 -19.31 22.24
C MET A 152 -13.73 -18.99 22.86
N THR A 153 -14.19 -19.87 23.74
CA THR A 153 -15.47 -19.74 24.45
C THR A 153 -15.25 -19.58 25.94
N PRO A 154 -16.25 -19.14 26.72
CA PRO A 154 -16.17 -19.06 28.17
C PRO A 154 -15.89 -20.41 28.84
N HIS A 155 -16.20 -21.53 28.19
CA HIS A 155 -15.91 -22.86 28.67
C HIS A 155 -14.41 -23.08 28.93
N ASP A 156 -13.56 -22.67 28.00
CA ASP A 156 -12.11 -22.91 28.07
C ASP A 156 -11.32 -21.62 28.42
N ALA A 157 -11.95 -20.46 28.35
CA ALA A 157 -11.32 -19.16 28.59
C ALA A 157 -12.10 -18.38 29.69
N PRO A 158 -11.74 -18.54 30.98
CA PRO A 158 -12.48 -17.94 32.11
C PRO A 158 -12.52 -16.42 32.12
N TRP A 159 -11.68 -15.75 31.30
CA TRP A 159 -11.66 -14.29 31.16
C TRP A 159 -12.78 -13.74 30.25
N LEU A 160 -13.49 -14.64 29.53
CA LEU A 160 -14.65 -14.28 28.72
C LEU A 160 -15.93 -14.32 29.55
N GLN A 161 -16.84 -13.37 29.29
CA GLN A 161 -18.18 -13.41 29.90
C GLN A 161 -19.05 -14.47 29.23
N SER A 162 -20.16 -14.83 29.87
CA SER A 162 -21.05 -15.90 29.41
C SER A 162 -21.64 -15.70 28.02
N ASP A 163 -21.72 -14.45 27.58
CA ASP A 163 -22.25 -14.01 26.27
C ASP A 163 -21.17 -13.53 25.30
N GLU A 164 -19.88 -13.75 25.63
CA GLU A 164 -18.73 -13.35 24.83
C GLU A 164 -18.02 -14.55 24.22
N CYS A 165 -17.44 -14.36 23.03
CA CYS A 165 -16.45 -15.28 22.47
C CYS A 165 -15.31 -14.49 21.80
N PHE A 166 -14.18 -15.13 21.65
CA PHE A 166 -13.01 -14.51 21.03
C PHE A 166 -12.60 -15.28 19.78
N VAL A 167 -12.64 -14.62 18.63
CA VAL A 167 -12.20 -15.18 17.35
C VAL A 167 -10.78 -14.74 17.09
N ILE A 168 -9.86 -15.69 17.06
CA ILE A 168 -8.45 -15.44 16.77
C ILE A 168 -8.29 -15.21 15.28
N SER A 169 -7.63 -14.11 14.92
CA SER A 169 -7.28 -13.81 13.54
C SER A 169 -6.06 -12.90 13.49
N ASN A 170 -5.21 -13.14 12.52
CA ASN A 170 -4.05 -12.31 12.22
C ASN A 170 -4.39 -11.11 11.30
N ILE A 171 -5.67 -10.93 10.95
CA ILE A 171 -6.13 -9.77 10.18
C ILE A 171 -6.41 -8.61 11.14
N ASN A 172 -5.66 -7.53 11.01
CA ASN A 172 -5.88 -6.30 11.79
C ASN A 172 -7.17 -5.60 11.35
N PHE A 173 -7.72 -4.74 12.22
CA PHE A 173 -8.91 -3.95 11.90
C PHE A 173 -8.72 -3.07 10.65
N ASP A 174 -7.55 -2.41 10.52
CA ASP A 174 -7.22 -1.58 9.34
C ASP A 174 -7.09 -2.43 8.06
N GLN A 175 -6.61 -3.68 8.15
CA GLN A 175 -6.55 -4.64 7.05
C GLN A 175 -7.93 -5.17 6.66
N LEU A 176 -8.80 -5.37 7.64
CA LEU A 176 -10.17 -5.83 7.43
C LEU A 176 -10.99 -4.77 6.70
N THR A 177 -10.91 -3.51 7.13
CA THR A 177 -11.74 -2.41 6.63
C THR A 177 -11.15 -1.71 5.42
N GLY A 178 -9.82 -1.57 5.35
CA GLY A 178 -9.14 -0.71 4.38
C GLY A 178 -9.07 -1.24 2.94
N GLY A 179 -9.24 -2.54 2.71
CA GLY A 179 -9.25 -3.08 1.35
C GLY A 179 -8.09 -2.58 0.46
N ARG A 180 -8.41 -1.88 -0.64
CA ARG A 180 -7.42 -1.26 -1.54
C ARG A 180 -6.73 -0.06 -0.91
N SER A 181 -7.44 0.75 -0.15
CA SER A 181 -6.90 1.94 0.51
C SER A 181 -5.86 1.59 1.57
N TRP A 182 -6.02 0.48 2.30
CA TRP A 182 -4.97 -0.02 3.19
C TRP A 182 -3.64 -0.20 2.43
N ARG A 183 -3.66 -0.83 1.25
CA ARG A 183 -2.45 -1.03 0.44
C ARG A 183 -1.83 0.28 -0.05
N GLN A 184 -2.66 1.25 -0.40
CA GLN A 184 -2.22 2.54 -0.91
C GLN A 184 -1.56 3.40 0.18
N PHE A 185 -2.11 3.41 1.39
CA PHE A 185 -1.67 4.28 2.49
C PHE A 185 -0.73 3.61 3.49
N SER A 186 -0.53 2.30 3.41
CA SER A 186 0.43 1.58 4.27
C SER A 186 1.88 1.91 3.91
N SER A 187 2.76 1.87 4.91
CA SER A 187 4.21 1.94 4.69
C SER A 187 4.71 0.67 3.99
N THR A 188 5.91 0.75 3.42
CA THR A 188 6.55 -0.42 2.79
C THR A 188 6.76 -1.55 3.81
N ALA A 189 7.13 -1.21 5.05
CA ALA A 189 7.26 -2.19 6.13
C ALA A 189 5.94 -2.89 6.45
N GLN A 190 4.81 -2.15 6.47
CA GLN A 190 3.47 -2.72 6.67
C GLN A 190 3.03 -3.62 5.51
N LEU A 191 3.40 -3.26 4.27
CA LEU A 191 3.12 -4.11 3.10
C LEU A 191 3.92 -5.41 3.15
N ILE A 192 5.20 -5.36 3.53
CA ILE A 192 6.03 -6.56 3.70
C ILE A 192 5.47 -7.45 4.81
N ALA A 193 5.11 -6.88 5.95
CA ALA A 193 4.45 -7.62 7.02
C ALA A 193 3.12 -8.25 6.57
N GLY A 194 2.36 -7.54 5.72
CA GLY A 194 1.14 -8.08 5.11
C GLY A 194 1.39 -9.27 4.18
N LEU A 195 2.46 -9.25 3.39
CA LEU A 195 2.85 -10.39 2.54
C LEU A 195 3.23 -11.63 3.35
N SER A 196 3.82 -11.42 4.54
CA SER A 196 4.21 -12.50 5.45
C SER A 196 3.03 -13.03 6.27
N ASN A 197 1.86 -12.37 6.21
CA ASN A 197 0.67 -12.77 6.96
C ASN A 197 -0.16 -13.80 6.16
N PRO A 198 -0.23 -15.07 6.60
CA PRO A 198 -0.96 -16.11 5.90
C PRO A 198 -2.47 -15.84 5.83
N SER A 199 -3.04 -15.18 6.84
CA SER A 199 -4.47 -14.85 6.91
C SER A 199 -4.92 -13.93 5.78
N LEU A 200 -4.04 -13.04 5.27
CA LEU A 200 -4.37 -12.14 4.17
C LEU A 200 -4.41 -12.81 2.79
N GLY A 201 -3.86 -14.02 2.66
CA GLY A 201 -3.85 -14.77 1.41
C GLY A 201 -3.09 -14.08 0.27
N LEU A 202 -2.10 -13.24 0.60
CA LEU A 202 -1.29 -12.52 -0.39
C LEU A 202 -0.12 -13.35 -0.93
N ALA A 203 -0.09 -14.65 -0.60
CA ALA A 203 0.89 -15.58 -1.17
C ALA A 203 0.58 -15.87 -2.66
N GLY A 204 1.61 -16.16 -3.44
CA GLY A 204 1.46 -16.47 -4.86
C GLY A 204 0.95 -15.29 -5.69
N GLU A 205 0.08 -15.54 -6.64
CA GLU A 205 -0.44 -14.55 -7.60
C GLU A 205 -1.32 -13.48 -6.95
N TYR A 206 -2.05 -13.82 -5.88
CA TYR A 206 -2.97 -12.88 -5.19
C TYR A 206 -2.29 -11.67 -4.54
N GLY A 207 -0.97 -11.71 -4.33
CA GLY A 207 -0.18 -10.59 -3.78
C GLY A 207 0.73 -9.91 -4.79
N ALA A 208 0.57 -10.18 -6.10
CA ALA A 208 1.41 -9.59 -7.13
C ALA A 208 1.38 -8.05 -7.10
N ASP A 209 0.20 -7.46 -6.95
CA ASP A 209 0.00 -6.02 -6.84
C ASP A 209 0.75 -5.40 -5.64
N VAL A 210 0.76 -6.10 -4.50
CA VAL A 210 1.50 -5.64 -3.31
C VAL A 210 3.01 -5.72 -3.54
N ARG A 211 3.50 -6.79 -4.19
CA ARG A 211 4.93 -6.93 -4.54
C ARG A 211 5.36 -5.88 -5.54
N VAL A 212 4.57 -5.65 -6.60
CA VAL A 212 4.84 -4.56 -7.55
C VAL A 212 4.92 -3.23 -6.84
N ALA A 213 3.97 -2.93 -5.93
CA ALA A 213 3.97 -1.69 -5.17
C ALA A 213 5.22 -1.52 -4.30
N ILE A 214 5.71 -2.59 -3.65
CA ILE A 214 6.95 -2.56 -2.86
C ILE A 214 8.15 -2.25 -3.75
N HIS A 215 8.33 -3.00 -4.84
CA HIS A 215 9.44 -2.78 -5.77
C HIS A 215 9.36 -1.39 -6.42
N ALA A 216 8.17 -0.94 -6.84
CA ALA A 216 7.96 0.37 -7.41
C ALA A 216 8.39 1.50 -6.47
N ARG A 217 8.10 1.37 -5.16
CA ARG A 217 8.52 2.35 -4.15
C ARG A 217 10.03 2.47 -4.01
N VAL A 218 10.74 1.34 -4.07
CA VAL A 218 12.22 1.29 -4.01
C VAL A 218 12.82 1.91 -5.27
N VAL A 219 12.21 1.65 -6.42
CA VAL A 219 12.72 2.10 -7.73
C VAL A 219 12.33 3.57 -8.02
N GLN A 220 11.29 4.10 -7.38
CA GLN A 220 10.77 5.45 -7.63
C GLN A 220 11.83 6.56 -7.64
N PRO A 221 12.75 6.68 -6.66
CA PRO A 221 13.77 7.73 -6.67
C PRO A 221 14.70 7.65 -7.89
N LEU A 222 14.98 6.43 -8.37
CA LEU A 222 15.81 6.21 -9.54
C LEU A 222 15.06 6.58 -10.84
N LEU A 223 13.75 6.32 -10.89
CA LEU A 223 12.88 6.72 -12.00
C LEU A 223 12.79 8.24 -12.09
N ASP A 224 12.65 8.93 -10.95
CA ASP A 224 12.60 10.40 -10.87
C ASP A 224 13.90 11.02 -11.42
N LEU A 225 15.05 10.47 -11.03
CA LEU A 225 16.36 10.90 -11.56
C LEU A 225 16.52 10.59 -13.04
N THR A 226 16.07 9.40 -13.48
CA THR A 226 16.12 9.02 -14.89
C THR A 226 15.30 9.99 -15.74
N LEU A 227 14.10 10.34 -15.30
CA LEU A 227 13.25 11.32 -15.98
C LEU A 227 13.90 12.70 -16.02
N LEU A 228 14.57 13.13 -14.94
CA LEU A 228 15.34 14.36 -14.92
C LEU A 228 16.47 14.33 -15.96
N PHE A 229 17.26 13.25 -16.01
CA PHE A 229 18.35 13.09 -16.97
C PHE A 229 17.88 12.96 -18.42
N LEU A 230 16.65 12.50 -18.66
CA LEU A 230 16.01 12.54 -19.97
C LEU A 230 15.58 13.96 -20.36
N GLY A 231 15.06 14.74 -19.42
CA GLY A 231 14.56 16.09 -19.65
C GLY A 231 15.67 17.15 -19.80
N LEU A 232 16.74 17.06 -19.00
CA LEU A 232 17.85 18.04 -19.02
C LEU A 232 18.48 18.23 -20.39
N PRO A 233 18.84 17.18 -21.15
CA PRO A 233 19.39 17.33 -22.50
C PRO A 233 18.45 18.07 -23.43
N LEU A 234 17.15 17.78 -23.35
CA LEU A 234 16.14 18.38 -24.22
C LEU A 234 16.00 19.91 -23.99
N VAL A 235 16.16 20.32 -22.73
CA VAL A 235 16.10 21.73 -22.34
C VAL A 235 17.42 22.45 -22.68
N LEU A 236 18.57 21.81 -22.45
CA LEU A 236 19.89 22.43 -22.57
C LEU A 236 20.44 22.44 -24.00
N SER A 237 20.05 21.51 -24.88
CA SER A 237 20.60 21.36 -26.23
C SER A 237 20.07 22.38 -27.26
N GLY A 238 19.16 23.25 -26.89
CA GLY A 238 18.43 24.11 -27.83
C GLY A 238 18.79 25.59 -27.74
N ALA A 239 19.99 26.00 -28.12
CA ALA A 239 20.40 27.41 -28.13
C ALA A 239 19.50 28.34 -29.01
N ASN A 240 18.76 27.79 -29.98
CA ASN A 240 17.88 28.54 -30.90
C ASN A 240 16.45 27.99 -31.00
N ARG A 241 15.99 27.08 -30.08
CA ARG A 241 14.64 26.56 -30.15
C ARG A 241 13.64 27.44 -29.41
N ASN A 242 12.45 27.61 -30.02
CA ASN A 242 11.32 28.23 -29.34
C ASN A 242 11.04 27.47 -28.04
N VAL A 243 10.91 28.19 -26.93
CA VAL A 243 10.62 27.64 -25.58
C VAL A 243 9.39 26.72 -25.61
N PHE A 244 8.38 27.07 -26.42
CA PHE A 244 7.16 26.23 -26.59
C PHE A 244 7.47 24.86 -27.20
N VAL A 245 8.42 24.75 -28.13
CA VAL A 245 8.83 23.46 -28.71
C VAL A 245 9.57 22.62 -27.67
N ALA A 246 10.43 23.25 -26.85
CA ALA A 246 11.12 22.54 -25.78
C ALA A 246 10.15 21.99 -24.71
N ILE A 247 9.17 22.80 -24.30
CA ILE A 247 8.11 22.37 -23.36
C ILE A 247 7.29 21.22 -23.96
N GLY A 248 6.88 21.35 -25.23
CA GLY A 248 6.13 20.30 -25.91
C GLY A 248 6.88 18.99 -26.00
N LEU A 249 8.18 19.03 -26.35
CA LEU A 249 9.03 17.85 -26.42
C LEU A 249 9.24 17.21 -25.06
N CYS A 250 9.49 17.98 -24.00
CA CYS A 250 9.57 17.48 -22.63
C CYS A 250 8.24 16.84 -22.20
N GLY A 251 7.10 17.44 -22.56
CA GLY A 251 5.79 16.87 -22.29
C GLY A 251 5.58 15.51 -22.96
N ILE A 252 5.99 15.37 -24.23
CA ILE A 252 5.91 14.09 -24.97
C ILE A 252 6.80 13.03 -24.30
N VAL A 253 8.04 13.37 -23.96
CA VAL A 253 8.97 12.43 -23.30
C VAL A 253 8.46 12.01 -21.93
N CYS A 254 7.96 12.97 -21.13
CA CYS A 254 7.38 12.69 -19.82
C CYS A 254 6.17 11.75 -19.93
N THR A 255 5.27 12.02 -20.90
CA THR A 255 4.08 11.19 -21.13
C THR A 255 4.47 9.78 -21.58
N ALA A 256 5.40 9.66 -22.52
CA ALA A 256 5.89 8.37 -23.00
C ALA A 256 6.55 7.57 -21.85
N PHE A 257 7.38 8.24 -21.03
CA PHE A 257 8.00 7.63 -19.86
C PHE A 257 6.95 7.11 -18.87
N MET A 258 5.98 7.94 -18.50
CA MET A 258 4.91 7.56 -17.57
C MET A 258 4.04 6.43 -18.11
N MET A 259 3.75 6.43 -19.43
CA MET A 259 3.01 5.35 -20.08
C MET A 259 3.74 3.99 -19.94
N VAL A 260 5.06 3.98 -20.16
CA VAL A 260 5.87 2.74 -20.00
C VAL A 260 5.92 2.32 -18.54
N VAL A 261 6.14 3.24 -17.59
CA VAL A 261 6.16 2.92 -16.15
C VAL A 261 4.84 2.32 -15.70
N LEU A 262 3.71 2.98 -16.00
CA LEU A 262 2.38 2.50 -15.63
C LEU A 262 2.01 1.19 -16.35
N GLY A 263 2.37 1.06 -17.62
CA GLY A 263 2.15 -0.16 -18.38
C GLY A 263 2.89 -1.36 -17.80
N CYS A 264 4.19 -1.21 -17.48
CA CYS A 264 4.96 -2.28 -16.83
C CYS A 264 4.39 -2.64 -15.45
N GLN A 265 4.03 -1.66 -14.62
CA GLN A 265 3.44 -1.90 -13.31
C GLN A 265 2.11 -2.65 -13.43
N TYR A 266 1.23 -2.23 -14.33
CA TYR A 266 -0.04 -2.91 -14.58
C TYR A 266 0.15 -4.37 -15.03
N LEU A 267 1.11 -4.64 -15.93
CA LEU A 267 1.43 -6.00 -16.35
C LEU A 267 1.94 -6.88 -15.19
N GLY A 268 2.65 -6.27 -14.24
CA GLY A 268 3.08 -6.94 -13.01
C GLY A 268 1.92 -7.20 -12.03
N GLU A 269 0.99 -6.25 -11.89
CA GLU A 269 -0.19 -6.39 -11.03
C GLU A 269 -1.12 -7.53 -11.45
N ILE A 270 -1.26 -7.74 -12.76
CA ILE A 270 -2.04 -8.86 -13.34
C ILE A 270 -1.24 -10.16 -13.48
N SER A 271 -0.05 -10.22 -12.85
CA SER A 271 0.83 -11.40 -12.87
C SER A 271 1.30 -11.87 -14.27
N LEU A 272 1.23 -11.00 -15.28
CA LEU A 272 1.75 -11.29 -16.62
C LEU A 272 3.28 -11.13 -16.68
N LEU A 273 3.82 -10.22 -15.86
CA LEU A 273 5.25 -10.04 -15.63
C LEU A 273 5.56 -10.34 -14.18
N GLU A 274 6.77 -10.83 -13.93
CA GLU A 274 7.27 -10.95 -12.57
C GLU A 274 7.26 -9.56 -11.87
N PRO A 275 6.73 -9.43 -10.65
CA PRO A 275 6.57 -8.14 -9.97
C PRO A 275 7.87 -7.32 -9.87
N ALA A 276 9.00 -7.99 -9.62
CA ALA A 276 10.30 -7.34 -9.60
C ALA A 276 10.66 -6.78 -10.98
N LEU A 277 10.54 -7.62 -12.03
CA LEU A 277 10.85 -7.21 -13.40
C LEU A 277 9.95 -6.05 -13.85
N ALA A 278 8.66 -6.10 -13.54
CA ALA A 278 7.71 -5.05 -13.88
C ALA A 278 8.10 -3.67 -13.31
N ALA A 279 8.63 -3.63 -12.09
CA ALA A 279 9.09 -2.39 -11.48
C ALA A 279 10.45 -1.90 -12.02
N TRP A 280 11.37 -2.81 -12.37
CA TRP A 280 12.72 -2.46 -12.82
C TRP A 280 12.83 -2.27 -14.34
N ALA A 281 11.94 -2.84 -15.15
CA ALA A 281 11.96 -2.77 -16.61
C ALA A 281 12.03 -1.31 -17.15
N PRO A 282 11.28 -0.33 -16.63
CA PRO A 282 11.40 1.04 -17.11
C PRO A 282 12.81 1.61 -16.95
N LEU A 283 13.51 1.31 -15.85
CA LEU A 283 14.92 1.73 -15.67
C LEU A 283 15.83 1.09 -16.73
N MET A 284 15.67 -0.21 -17.00
CA MET A 284 16.47 -0.91 -18.01
C MET A 284 16.29 -0.31 -19.38
N ILE A 285 15.12 0.23 -19.70
CA ILE A 285 14.83 0.86 -21.00
C ILE A 285 15.38 2.29 -21.03
N PHE A 286 15.09 3.10 -20.01
CA PHE A 286 15.31 4.55 -20.08
C PHE A 286 16.69 5.01 -19.59
N VAL A 287 17.38 4.27 -18.72
CA VAL A 287 18.72 4.63 -18.27
C VAL A 287 19.72 4.68 -19.44
N PRO A 288 19.80 3.67 -20.35
CA PRO A 288 20.67 3.74 -21.50
C PRO A 288 20.33 4.93 -22.42
N VAL A 289 19.03 5.22 -22.59
CA VAL A 289 18.59 6.37 -23.41
C VAL A 289 19.01 7.68 -22.76
N ALA A 290 18.84 7.81 -21.44
CA ALA A 290 19.23 9.01 -20.69
C ALA A 290 20.75 9.24 -20.79
N VAL A 291 21.55 8.20 -20.61
CA VAL A 291 23.02 8.28 -20.74
C VAL A 291 23.41 8.69 -22.15
N GLY A 292 22.85 8.08 -23.19
CA GLY A 292 23.16 8.42 -24.57
C GLY A 292 22.73 9.84 -25.01
N LEU A 293 21.66 10.38 -24.37
CA LEU A 293 21.27 11.78 -24.59
C LEU A 293 22.17 12.74 -23.84
N PHE A 294 22.64 12.36 -22.66
CA PHE A 294 23.52 13.20 -21.82
C PHE A 294 24.92 13.32 -22.44
N ASP A 295 25.47 12.24 -22.98
CA ASP A 295 26.77 12.19 -23.67
C ASP A 295 26.82 13.19 -24.83
N ARG A 296 25.70 13.43 -25.54
CA ARG A 296 25.58 14.40 -26.62
C ARG A 296 25.65 15.86 -26.20
N ILE A 297 25.58 16.17 -24.90
CA ILE A 297 25.68 17.52 -24.36
C ILE A 297 27.13 17.88 -24.05
N GLU A 298 27.96 16.88 -23.73
CA GLU A 298 29.37 17.11 -23.40
C GLU A 298 30.24 17.39 -24.63
N TYR A 299 29.82 16.89 -25.79
CA TYR A 299 30.43 17.18 -27.07
C TYR A 299 29.70 18.34 -27.78
#